data_8fa3955a05b21afaedab91912e06091d
#
_entry.id   8fa3955a05b21afaedab91912e06091d
#
_cell.length_a   1.000
_cell.length_b   1.000
_cell.length_c   1.000
_cell.angle_alpha   90.00
_cell.angle_beta   90.00
_cell.angle_gamma   90.00
#
_symmetry.space_group_name_H-M   'P 1'
#
loop_
_entity.id
_entity.type
_entity.pdbx_description
1 polymer ?
#
loop_
_entity_poly.entity_id
_entity_poly.type
_entity_poly.pdbx_seq_one_letter_code
_entity_poly.pdbx_strand_id
1 'polypeptide(L)'
;MSLDKVVEDILRRGEEKKREIIRLGEKERDEQVLQVEKKIEENRLKAEKRTKSLIAQMEHQEISIIELEAKKTLLAAQRQAMEELKDQVLSELAKYPADKRKRMYSKLVAKAKRELGECYVYSNKDDRSLLQLPAGMISGGVIECSGGLVFESKDRGVRLNFRFESLLEDIWNKKMKEIYAQLLG
;
A
#
# COMPACT_ATOMS: atom_id res chain seq x y z
N MET A 1 -73.65 -74.18 14.14
CA MET A 1 -72.54 -73.31 14.64
C MET A 1 -73.12 -72.29 15.58
N SER A 2 -72.67 -72.28 16.81
CA SER A 2 -73.20 -71.36 17.82
C SER A 2 -72.77 -69.91 17.47
N LEU A 3 -73.68 -68.95 17.61
CA LEU A 3 -73.48 -67.53 17.34
C LEU A 3 -72.24 -66.99 18.10
N ASP A 4 -72.02 -67.50 19.30
CA ASP A 4 -70.87 -67.12 20.15
C ASP A 4 -69.50 -67.40 19.51
N LYS A 5 -69.36 -68.56 18.78
CA LYS A 5 -68.09 -68.85 18.05
C LYS A 5 -67.80 -67.88 16.91
N VAL A 6 -68.85 -67.35 16.25
CA VAL A 6 -68.65 -66.35 15.18
C VAL A 6 -68.26 -65.02 15.74
N VAL A 7 -68.83 -64.62 16.87
CA VAL A 7 -68.47 -63.41 17.57
C VAL A 7 -67.00 -63.45 18.06
N GLU A 8 -66.62 -64.57 18.68
CA GLU A 8 -65.24 -64.78 19.15
C GLU A 8 -64.23 -64.75 18.01
N ASP A 9 -64.53 -65.32 16.86
CA ASP A 9 -63.65 -65.30 15.66
C ASP A 9 -63.54 -63.92 15.08
N ILE A 10 -64.60 -63.10 15.05
CA ILE A 10 -64.58 -61.74 14.61
C ILE A 10 -63.75 -60.87 15.55
N LEU A 11 -63.90 -61.01 16.86
CA LEU A 11 -63.09 -60.27 17.87
C LEU A 11 -61.61 -60.59 17.75
N ARG A 12 -61.30 -61.89 17.63
CA ARG A 12 -59.93 -62.37 17.44
C ARG A 12 -59.27 -61.78 16.18
N ARG A 13 -59.96 -61.82 15.04
CA ARG A 13 -59.49 -61.21 13.79
C ARG A 13 -59.35 -59.70 13.91
N GLY A 14 -60.23 -59.03 14.65
CA GLY A 14 -60.13 -57.63 14.95
C GLY A 14 -58.90 -57.29 15.76
N GLU A 15 -58.59 -58.05 16.78
CA GLU A 15 -57.39 -57.89 17.58
C GLU A 15 -56.10 -58.20 16.82
N GLU A 16 -56.11 -59.23 15.98
CA GLU A 16 -54.96 -59.54 15.11
C GLU A 16 -54.67 -58.37 14.15
N LYS A 17 -55.68 -57.85 13.46
CA LYS A 17 -55.54 -56.69 12.60
C LYS A 17 -55.06 -55.46 13.35
N LYS A 18 -55.56 -55.16 14.53
CA LYS A 18 -55.12 -54.05 15.39
C LYS A 18 -53.63 -54.17 15.71
N ARG A 19 -53.19 -55.39 16.14
CA ARG A 19 -51.76 -55.62 16.41
C ARG A 19 -50.90 -55.47 15.18
N GLU A 20 -51.35 -55.89 14.01
CA GLU A 20 -50.63 -55.73 12.75
C GLU A 20 -50.47 -54.23 12.36
N ILE A 21 -51.56 -53.47 12.46
CA ILE A 21 -51.56 -52.03 12.17
C ILE A 21 -50.60 -51.30 13.12
N ILE A 22 -50.67 -51.60 14.43
CA ILE A 22 -49.74 -50.98 15.42
C ILE A 22 -48.30 -51.35 15.08
N ARG A 23 -47.98 -52.59 14.77
CA ARG A 23 -46.61 -53.01 14.42
C ARG A 23 -46.09 -52.35 13.16
N LEU A 24 -46.94 -52.18 12.14
CA LEU A 24 -46.58 -51.46 10.91
C LEU A 24 -46.33 -49.99 11.19
N GLY A 25 -47.18 -49.37 12.00
CA GLY A 25 -47.00 -47.95 12.38
C GLY A 25 -45.73 -47.72 13.22
N GLU A 26 -45.42 -48.65 14.14
CA GLU A 26 -44.15 -48.58 14.90
C GLU A 26 -42.94 -48.73 14.00
N LYS A 27 -42.99 -49.66 13.03
CA LYS A 27 -41.90 -49.84 12.07
C LYS A 27 -41.70 -48.60 11.20
N GLU A 28 -42.77 -47.99 10.65
CA GLU A 28 -42.70 -46.76 9.90
C GLU A 28 -42.13 -45.61 10.73
N ARG A 29 -42.58 -45.47 11.98
CA ARG A 29 -42.02 -44.45 12.90
C ARG A 29 -40.53 -44.67 13.09
N ASP A 30 -40.08 -45.86 13.38
CA ASP A 30 -38.67 -46.16 13.64
C ASP A 30 -37.80 -45.92 12.39
N GLU A 31 -38.31 -46.28 11.20
CA GLU A 31 -37.66 -45.97 9.93
C GLU A 31 -37.54 -44.44 9.70
N GLN A 32 -38.60 -43.66 9.99
CA GLN A 32 -38.58 -42.21 9.88
C GLN A 32 -37.61 -41.57 10.87
N VAL A 33 -37.60 -42.02 12.13
CA VAL A 33 -36.66 -41.54 13.15
C VAL A 33 -35.21 -41.78 12.71
N LEU A 34 -34.90 -42.98 12.23
CA LEU A 34 -33.56 -43.31 11.73
C LEU A 34 -33.12 -42.42 10.55
N GLN A 35 -34.06 -42.10 9.64
CA GLN A 35 -33.79 -41.20 8.52
C GLN A 35 -33.52 -39.78 8.99
N VAL A 36 -34.28 -39.30 9.98
CA VAL A 36 -34.08 -37.95 10.55
C VAL A 36 -32.74 -37.86 11.27
N GLU A 37 -32.41 -38.86 12.10
CA GLU A 37 -31.11 -38.92 12.79
C GLU A 37 -29.94 -38.91 11.81
N LYS A 38 -30.00 -39.67 10.72
CA LYS A 38 -28.98 -39.62 9.66
C LYS A 38 -28.84 -38.21 9.04
N LYS A 39 -29.97 -37.57 8.74
CA LYS A 39 -29.97 -36.20 8.20
C LYS A 39 -29.38 -35.16 9.18
N ILE A 40 -29.69 -35.32 10.47
CA ILE A 40 -29.13 -34.44 11.51
C ILE A 40 -27.61 -34.60 11.55
N GLU A 41 -27.08 -35.83 11.57
CA GLU A 41 -25.65 -36.06 11.62
C GLU A 41 -24.93 -35.57 10.34
N GLU A 42 -25.51 -35.80 9.16
CA GLU A 42 -24.99 -35.24 7.91
C GLU A 42 -24.94 -33.70 7.93
N ASN A 43 -26.01 -33.08 8.41
CA ASN A 43 -26.06 -31.62 8.51
C ASN A 43 -25.05 -31.07 9.53
N ARG A 44 -24.89 -31.75 10.65
CA ARG A 44 -23.87 -31.42 11.66
C ARG A 44 -22.45 -31.47 11.07
N LEU A 45 -22.12 -32.58 10.40
CA LEU A 45 -20.80 -32.73 9.74
C LEU A 45 -20.56 -31.65 8.65
N LYS A 46 -21.61 -31.36 7.87
CA LYS A 46 -21.53 -30.25 6.87
C LYS A 46 -21.31 -28.89 7.54
N ALA A 47 -22.01 -28.60 8.63
CA ALA A 47 -21.86 -27.36 9.38
C ALA A 47 -20.46 -27.24 9.99
N GLU A 48 -19.98 -28.30 10.63
CA GLU A 48 -18.61 -28.33 11.19
C GLU A 48 -17.53 -28.10 10.11
N LYS A 49 -17.68 -28.76 8.96
CA LYS A 49 -16.73 -28.56 7.83
C LYS A 49 -16.75 -27.15 7.30
N ARG A 50 -17.94 -26.56 7.14
CA ARG A 50 -18.09 -25.16 6.71
C ARG A 50 -17.46 -24.21 7.71
N THR A 51 -17.72 -24.39 8.99
CA THR A 51 -17.17 -23.54 10.06
C THR A 51 -15.65 -23.61 10.09
N LYS A 52 -15.06 -24.82 10.02
CA LYS A 52 -13.60 -24.98 9.94
C LYS A 52 -12.98 -24.29 8.73
N SER A 53 -13.63 -24.43 7.57
CA SER A 53 -13.16 -23.75 6.34
C SER A 53 -13.25 -22.22 6.47
N LEU A 54 -14.33 -21.70 7.07
CA LEU A 54 -14.51 -20.27 7.27
C LEU A 54 -13.47 -19.70 8.25
N ILE A 55 -13.23 -20.41 9.35
CA ILE A 55 -12.20 -20.01 10.33
C ILE A 55 -10.82 -19.92 9.65
N ALA A 56 -10.42 -20.97 8.93
CA ALA A 56 -9.14 -20.99 8.22
C ALA A 56 -9.02 -19.87 7.17
N GLN A 57 -10.11 -19.53 6.49
CA GLN A 57 -10.14 -18.42 5.56
C GLN A 57 -9.99 -17.07 6.27
N MET A 58 -10.68 -16.88 7.39
CA MET A 58 -10.58 -15.66 8.21
C MET A 58 -9.17 -15.50 8.77
N GLU A 59 -8.59 -16.54 9.33
CA GLU A 59 -7.19 -16.53 9.84
C GLU A 59 -6.21 -16.12 8.75
N HIS A 60 -6.35 -16.66 7.54
CA HIS A 60 -5.48 -16.30 6.43
C HIS A 60 -5.66 -14.84 5.99
N GLN A 61 -6.89 -14.35 5.98
CA GLN A 61 -7.17 -12.93 5.67
C GLN A 61 -6.59 -11.99 6.73
N GLU A 62 -6.76 -12.31 8.00
CA GLU A 62 -6.22 -11.53 9.12
C GLU A 62 -4.69 -11.44 9.06
N ILE A 63 -4.01 -12.57 8.86
CA ILE A 63 -2.55 -12.61 8.71
C ILE A 63 -2.11 -11.72 7.54
N SER A 64 -2.78 -11.84 6.38
CA SER A 64 -2.44 -11.04 5.20
C SER A 64 -2.63 -9.53 5.42
N ILE A 65 -3.66 -9.14 6.17
CA ILE A 65 -3.89 -7.73 6.54
C ILE A 65 -2.76 -7.23 7.45
N ILE A 66 -2.40 -7.99 8.48
CA ILE A 66 -1.34 -7.63 9.42
C ILE A 66 0.01 -7.49 8.70
N GLU A 67 0.34 -8.42 7.81
CA GLU A 67 1.56 -8.35 6.99
C GLU A 67 1.58 -7.11 6.08
N LEU A 68 0.44 -6.75 5.50
CA LEU A 68 0.31 -5.55 4.68
C LEU A 68 0.50 -4.27 5.51
N GLU A 69 -0.09 -4.20 6.70
CA GLU A 69 0.05 -3.06 7.60
C GLU A 69 1.48 -2.91 8.11
N ALA A 70 2.12 -4.01 8.49
CA ALA A 70 3.53 -4.00 8.88
C ALA A 70 4.42 -3.48 7.74
N LYS A 71 4.17 -3.94 6.52
CA LYS A 71 4.90 -3.49 5.32
C LYS A 71 4.68 -2.01 5.02
N LYS A 72 3.44 -1.52 5.16
CA LYS A 72 3.12 -0.09 5.01
C LYS A 72 3.86 0.77 6.02
N THR A 73 3.86 0.35 7.29
CA THR A 73 4.55 1.05 8.37
C THR A 73 6.05 1.14 8.12
N LEU A 74 6.66 0.02 7.73
CA LEU A 74 8.08 -0.01 7.38
C LEU A 74 8.40 0.92 6.22
N LEU A 75 7.64 0.85 5.12
CA LEU A 75 7.83 1.71 3.94
C LEU A 75 7.62 3.20 4.27
N ALA A 76 6.67 3.53 5.14
CA ALA A 76 6.45 4.90 5.59
C ALA A 76 7.65 5.44 6.37
N ALA A 77 8.19 4.65 7.31
CA ALA A 77 9.39 5.00 8.06
C ALA A 77 10.62 5.17 7.16
N GLN A 78 10.82 4.26 6.21
CA GLN A 78 11.89 4.36 5.23
C GLN A 78 11.78 5.63 4.38
N ARG A 79 10.57 5.95 3.90
CA ARG A 79 10.31 7.18 3.15
C ARG A 79 10.60 8.43 3.97
N GLN A 80 10.15 8.47 5.20
CA GLN A 80 10.42 9.58 6.11
C GLN A 80 11.92 9.79 6.32
N ALA A 81 12.68 8.73 6.59
CA ALA A 81 14.14 8.81 6.74
C ALA A 81 14.83 9.36 5.49
N MET A 82 14.35 8.98 4.30
CA MET A 82 14.88 9.49 3.03
C MET A 82 14.55 10.98 2.81
N GLU A 83 13.35 11.43 3.19
CA GLU A 83 12.95 12.84 3.12
C GLU A 83 13.77 13.68 4.12
N GLU A 84 13.92 13.22 5.35
CA GLU A 84 14.76 13.88 6.36
C GLU A 84 16.22 14.03 5.91
N LEU A 85 16.79 12.98 5.30
CA LEU A 85 18.14 13.07 4.73
C LEU A 85 18.23 14.11 3.62
N LYS A 86 17.23 14.18 2.73
CA LYS A 86 17.19 15.18 1.65
C LYS A 86 17.18 16.59 2.20
N ASP A 87 16.38 16.84 3.24
CA ASP A 87 16.29 18.15 3.91
C ASP A 87 17.57 18.52 4.64
N GLN A 88 18.21 17.55 5.30
CA GLN A 88 19.52 17.76 5.93
C GLN A 88 20.58 18.13 4.91
N VAL A 89 20.65 17.45 3.76
CA VAL A 89 21.61 17.76 2.69
C VAL A 89 21.37 19.17 2.14
N LEU A 90 20.11 19.58 1.91
CA LEU A 90 19.77 20.94 1.49
C LEU A 90 20.21 21.99 2.51
N SER A 91 19.96 21.72 3.79
CA SER A 91 20.38 22.60 4.89
C SER A 91 21.91 22.76 4.93
N GLU A 92 22.66 21.67 4.77
CA GLU A 92 24.12 21.74 4.72
C GLU A 92 24.65 22.47 3.48
N LEU A 93 24.01 22.28 2.32
CA LEU A 93 24.35 23.03 1.11
C LEU A 93 24.11 24.54 1.27
N ALA A 94 23.03 24.93 1.94
CA ALA A 94 22.72 26.34 2.23
C ALA A 94 23.77 26.97 3.16
N LYS A 95 24.35 26.20 4.10
CA LYS A 95 25.40 26.66 5.03
C LYS A 95 26.81 26.60 4.42
N TYR A 96 26.95 26.20 3.16
CA TYR A 96 28.27 26.02 2.53
C TYR A 96 29.06 27.34 2.55
N PRO A 97 30.37 27.34 2.88
CA PRO A 97 31.18 28.55 2.97
C PRO A 97 31.12 29.39 1.70
N ALA A 98 31.08 30.71 1.86
CA ALA A 98 30.93 31.66 0.75
C ALA A 98 31.99 31.46 -0.35
N ASP A 99 33.25 31.16 0.01
CA ASP A 99 34.30 30.90 -0.96
C ASP A 99 34.07 29.66 -1.83
N LYS A 100 33.52 28.62 -1.24
CA LYS A 100 33.18 27.39 -1.99
C LYS A 100 31.99 27.65 -2.89
N ARG A 101 30.96 28.39 -2.42
CA ARG A 101 29.81 28.79 -3.23
C ARG A 101 30.24 29.65 -4.40
N LYS A 102 31.11 30.63 -4.16
CA LYS A 102 31.67 31.51 -5.21
C LYS A 102 32.39 30.71 -6.32
N ARG A 103 33.20 29.72 -5.95
CA ARG A 103 33.87 28.81 -6.93
C ARG A 103 32.86 27.98 -7.73
N MET A 104 31.81 27.50 -7.08
CA MET A 104 30.75 26.74 -7.76
C MET A 104 29.99 27.65 -8.72
N TYR A 105 29.58 28.83 -8.28
CA TYR A 105 28.86 29.80 -9.12
C TYR A 105 29.68 30.26 -10.34
N SER A 106 30.97 30.46 -10.21
CA SER A 106 31.82 30.80 -11.37
C SER A 106 31.81 29.67 -12.43
N LYS A 107 31.79 28.41 -12.01
CA LYS A 107 31.64 27.28 -12.95
C LYS A 107 30.27 27.24 -13.63
N LEU A 108 29.20 27.52 -12.88
CA LEU A 108 27.84 27.57 -13.41
C LEU A 108 27.67 28.74 -14.39
N VAL A 109 28.19 29.91 -14.07
CA VAL A 109 28.22 31.09 -14.94
C VAL A 109 28.97 30.78 -16.23
N ALA A 110 30.15 30.15 -16.14
CA ALA A 110 30.93 29.76 -17.31
C ALA A 110 30.21 28.75 -18.21
N LYS A 111 29.47 27.81 -17.59
CA LYS A 111 28.64 26.85 -18.31
C LYS A 111 27.46 27.51 -19.02
N ALA A 112 26.71 28.36 -18.29
CA ALA A 112 25.59 29.10 -18.85
C ALA A 112 26.01 30.03 -20.00
N LYS A 113 27.18 30.67 -19.85
CA LYS A 113 27.72 31.52 -20.93
C LYS A 113 27.99 30.75 -22.23
N ARG A 114 28.46 29.51 -22.12
CA ARG A 114 28.70 28.64 -23.30
C ARG A 114 27.40 28.19 -23.94
N GLU A 115 26.36 27.95 -23.14
CA GLU A 115 25.09 27.39 -23.62
C GLU A 115 24.10 28.47 -24.11
N LEU A 116 24.02 29.61 -23.41
CA LEU A 116 23.02 30.67 -23.67
C LEU A 116 23.63 31.97 -24.24
N GLY A 117 24.95 32.17 -24.12
CA GLY A 117 25.58 33.43 -24.48
C GLY A 117 25.16 34.58 -23.53
N GLU A 118 24.34 35.48 -24.04
CA GLU A 118 23.77 36.60 -23.27
C GLU A 118 22.50 36.15 -22.55
N CYS A 119 22.43 36.35 -21.23
CA CYS A 119 21.29 35.87 -20.42
C CYS A 119 21.06 36.70 -19.15
N TYR A 120 19.86 36.56 -18.60
CA TYR A 120 19.51 37.03 -17.27
C TYR A 120 19.94 35.99 -16.22
N VAL A 121 20.44 36.45 -15.08
CA VAL A 121 20.90 35.60 -13.98
C VAL A 121 20.10 35.93 -12.74
N TYR A 122 19.47 34.92 -12.18
CA TYR A 122 18.70 35.02 -10.94
C TYR A 122 19.41 34.26 -9.84
N SER A 123 19.41 34.82 -8.63
CA SER A 123 19.98 34.19 -7.43
C SER A 123 19.11 34.49 -6.22
N ASN A 124 19.39 33.82 -5.10
CA ASN A 124 18.80 34.25 -3.83
C ASN A 124 19.44 35.58 -3.37
N LYS A 125 18.84 36.19 -2.35
CA LYS A 125 19.26 37.49 -1.81
C LYS A 125 20.70 37.46 -1.27
N ASP A 126 21.05 36.39 -0.57
CA ASP A 126 22.32 36.26 0.15
C ASP A 126 23.50 36.00 -0.80
N ASP A 127 23.26 35.25 -1.87
CA ASP A 127 24.28 34.86 -2.84
C ASP A 127 24.56 35.93 -3.90
N ARG A 128 23.70 36.96 -4.00
CA ARG A 128 23.85 38.02 -4.99
C ARG A 128 25.20 38.72 -4.92
N SER A 129 25.71 38.90 -3.71
CA SER A 129 27.03 39.55 -3.46
C SER A 129 28.22 38.68 -3.87
N LEU A 130 28.01 37.37 -4.02
CA LEU A 130 29.06 36.41 -4.42
C LEU A 130 29.22 36.30 -5.94
N LEU A 131 28.29 36.88 -6.71
CA LEU A 131 28.24 36.73 -8.16
C LEU A 131 29.18 37.74 -8.84
N GLN A 132 30.03 37.23 -9.72
CA GLN A 132 30.79 38.01 -10.67
C GLN A 132 30.28 37.68 -12.08
N LEU A 133 29.45 38.56 -12.63
CA LEU A 133 28.84 38.38 -13.93
C LEU A 133 29.75 38.89 -15.03
N PRO A 134 30.12 38.08 -16.03
CA PRO A 134 30.87 38.52 -17.20
C PRO A 134 30.00 39.39 -18.14
N ALA A 135 30.64 40.08 -19.06
CA ALA A 135 29.96 40.87 -20.08
C ALA A 135 28.91 40.03 -20.85
N GLY A 136 27.70 40.60 -21.03
CA GLY A 136 26.56 39.98 -21.66
C GLY A 136 25.62 39.24 -20.71
N MET A 137 25.95 39.17 -19.42
CA MET A 137 25.04 38.66 -18.39
C MET A 137 24.49 39.76 -17.51
N ILE A 138 23.19 39.77 -17.30
CA ILE A 138 22.46 40.81 -16.58
C ILE A 138 21.78 40.20 -15.37
N SER A 139 21.84 40.90 -14.23
CA SER A 139 21.09 40.45 -13.06
C SER A 139 19.58 40.50 -13.34
N GLY A 140 18.90 39.37 -13.36
CA GLY A 140 17.48 39.25 -13.63
C GLY A 140 16.59 39.49 -12.41
N GLY A 141 17.16 39.40 -11.19
CA GLY A 141 16.41 39.58 -9.96
C GLY A 141 16.72 38.56 -8.88
N VAL A 142 15.91 38.62 -7.83
CA VAL A 142 16.00 37.69 -6.68
C VAL A 142 14.94 36.58 -6.82
N ILE A 143 15.33 35.36 -6.50
CA ILE A 143 14.45 34.21 -6.42
C ILE A 143 14.52 33.60 -5.02
N GLU A 144 13.42 32.97 -4.59
CA GLU A 144 13.38 32.20 -3.35
C GLU A 144 13.97 30.81 -3.60
N CYS A 145 15.15 30.56 -3.03
CA CYS A 145 15.80 29.24 -3.06
C CYS A 145 16.85 29.18 -1.94
N SER A 146 17.23 27.96 -1.55
CA SER A 146 18.30 27.72 -0.55
C SER A 146 19.68 28.09 -1.06
N GLY A 147 19.82 28.26 -2.39
CA GLY A 147 21.04 28.68 -3.08
C GLY A 147 21.07 28.21 -4.52
N GLY A 148 22.14 28.55 -5.24
CA GLY A 148 22.26 28.25 -6.65
C GLY A 148 21.80 29.37 -7.55
N LEU A 149 21.77 29.10 -8.87
CA LEU A 149 21.51 30.11 -9.90
C LEU A 149 20.47 29.61 -10.91
N VAL A 150 19.69 30.54 -11.44
CA VAL A 150 18.84 30.30 -12.60
C VAL A 150 19.29 31.25 -13.73
N PHE A 151 19.46 30.73 -14.92
CA PHE A 151 19.79 31.50 -16.11
C PHE A 151 18.63 31.43 -17.09
N GLU A 152 18.33 32.59 -17.70
CA GLU A 152 17.27 32.71 -18.69
C GLU A 152 17.81 33.46 -19.93
N SER A 153 17.64 32.89 -21.10
CA SER A 153 18.07 33.54 -22.35
C SER A 153 17.35 34.88 -22.55
N LYS A 154 17.95 35.78 -23.35
CA LYS A 154 17.37 37.14 -23.61
C LYS A 154 15.96 37.08 -24.22
N ASP A 155 15.71 36.09 -25.06
CA ASP A 155 14.42 35.84 -25.68
C ASP A 155 13.44 35.09 -24.77
N ARG A 156 13.87 34.73 -23.53
CA ARG A 156 13.11 33.94 -22.53
C ARG A 156 12.67 32.56 -23.01
N GLY A 157 13.21 32.08 -24.10
CA GLY A 157 12.87 30.75 -24.67
C GLY A 157 13.54 29.60 -23.94
N VAL A 158 14.71 29.84 -23.33
CA VAL A 158 15.47 28.78 -22.63
C VAL A 158 15.80 29.22 -21.21
N ARG A 159 15.55 28.32 -20.27
CA ARG A 159 15.84 28.53 -18.85
C ARG A 159 16.66 27.35 -18.29
N LEU A 160 17.85 27.67 -17.74
CA LEU A 160 18.71 26.71 -17.06
C LEU A 160 18.53 26.86 -15.54
N ASN A 161 18.08 25.82 -14.89
CA ASN A 161 17.81 25.82 -13.46
C ASN A 161 18.92 25.06 -12.71
N PHE A 162 19.81 25.79 -12.03
CA PHE A 162 20.87 25.25 -11.19
C PHE A 162 20.66 25.60 -9.71
N ARG A 163 19.44 25.70 -9.25
CA ARG A 163 19.13 25.81 -7.82
C ARG A 163 19.57 24.54 -7.11
N PHE A 164 19.96 24.66 -5.86
CA PHE A 164 20.39 23.52 -5.05
C PHE A 164 19.31 22.43 -4.95
N GLU A 165 18.05 22.84 -4.82
CA GLU A 165 16.90 21.96 -4.80
C GLU A 165 16.84 21.11 -6.08
N SER A 166 16.96 21.75 -7.24
CA SER A 166 16.88 21.06 -8.54
C SER A 166 18.08 20.16 -8.81
N LEU A 167 19.28 20.63 -8.46
CA LEU A 167 20.51 19.83 -8.58
C LEU A 167 20.48 18.60 -7.66
N LEU A 168 19.98 18.80 -6.43
CA LEU A 168 19.83 17.69 -5.49
C LEU A 168 18.79 16.69 -6.00
N GLU A 169 17.69 17.17 -6.54
CA GLU A 169 16.63 16.30 -7.09
C GLU A 169 17.14 15.45 -8.27
N ASP A 170 17.91 16.04 -9.17
CA ASP A 170 18.53 15.33 -10.29
C ASP A 170 19.51 14.25 -9.81
N ILE A 171 20.34 14.56 -8.82
CA ILE A 171 21.29 13.61 -8.23
C ILE A 171 20.52 12.52 -7.47
N TRP A 172 19.53 12.92 -6.69
CA TRP A 172 18.69 12.02 -5.90
C TRP A 172 18.03 10.97 -6.76
N ASN A 173 17.37 11.41 -7.84
CA ASN A 173 16.71 10.51 -8.78
C ASN A 173 17.68 9.52 -9.45
N LYS A 174 18.89 9.99 -9.78
CA LYS A 174 19.93 9.13 -10.38
C LYS A 174 20.54 8.14 -9.39
N LYS A 175 20.69 8.53 -8.12
CA LYS A 175 21.39 7.79 -7.09
C LYS A 175 20.49 7.14 -6.04
N MET A 176 19.18 7.28 -6.18
CA MET A 176 18.20 6.80 -5.20
C MET A 176 18.43 5.33 -4.82
N LYS A 177 18.67 4.46 -5.80
CA LYS A 177 18.94 3.03 -5.54
C LYS A 177 20.19 2.79 -4.70
N GLU A 178 21.25 3.54 -4.98
CA GLU A 178 22.53 3.43 -4.25
C GLU A 178 22.37 3.95 -2.83
N ILE A 179 21.71 5.11 -2.67
CA ILE A 179 21.44 5.74 -1.36
C ILE A 179 20.56 4.81 -0.52
N TYR A 180 19.51 4.24 -1.12
CA TYR A 180 18.61 3.30 -0.45
C TYR A 180 19.37 2.05 0.05
N ALA A 181 20.20 1.47 -0.80
CA ALA A 181 20.98 0.29 -0.45
C ALA A 181 22.01 0.56 0.66
N GLN A 182 22.55 1.76 0.75
CA GLN A 182 23.52 2.14 1.80
C GLN A 182 22.87 2.45 3.15
N LEU A 183 21.64 2.96 3.15
CA LEU A 183 20.95 3.41 4.36
C LEU A 183 20.04 2.34 4.96
N LEU A 184 19.44 1.52 4.12
CA LEU A 184 18.33 0.65 4.49
C LEU A 184 18.55 -0.83 4.04
N GLY A 185 19.66 -1.11 3.35
CA GLY A 185 20.01 -2.42 2.81
C GLY A 185 20.68 -3.36 3.80
#